data_197bab4b397828078b8c59f385dabf5e
#
_entry.id   197bab4b397828078b8c59f385dabf5e
#
_cell.length_a   1.000
_cell.length_b   1.000
_cell.length_c   1.000
_cell.angle_alpha   90.00
_cell.angle_beta   90.00
_cell.angle_gamma   90.00
#
_symmetry.space_group_name_H-M   'P 1'
#
loop_
_entity.id
_entity.type
_entity.pdbx_description
1 polymer ?
#
loop_
_entity_poly.entity_id
_entity_poly.type
_entity_poly.pdbx_seq_one_letter_code
_entity_poly.pdbx_strand_id
1 'polypeptide(L)'
;MNQFIAKYDMSEDDYKLFELIVIERKPHKNGPQWKFAGAFYYALVVLTLIGYGHSTANTTIGKLTTIIYAGIGIPMALVMFQSMGERMNKFFSVIVRKVRGWLGCARVDANEIDLIIASGTTSLMLICSGATLYHYMENWSLFDSFYYSFITLSTIGFGDLVALQEGNSLTVSLFIS
;
A
#
# COMPACT_ATOMS: atom_id res chain seq x y z
N MET A 1 15.55 22.65 22.87
CA MET A 1 14.46 23.55 23.22
C MET A 1 14.97 25.00 23.31
N ASN A 2 15.72 25.38 24.33
CA ASN A 2 16.12 26.78 24.57
C ASN A 2 16.88 27.46 23.42
N GLN A 3 17.72 26.75 22.66
CA GLN A 3 18.43 27.30 21.51
C GLN A 3 17.52 27.66 20.34
N PHE A 4 16.40 26.94 20.16
CA PHE A 4 15.46 27.18 19.07
C PHE A 4 14.56 28.38 19.39
N ILE A 5 14.08 28.47 20.64
CA ILE A 5 13.31 29.60 21.15
C ILE A 5 14.11 30.88 21.05
N ALA A 6 15.38 30.88 21.50
CA ALA A 6 16.24 32.04 21.42
C ALA A 6 16.63 32.46 19.98
N LYS A 7 16.72 31.50 19.07
CA LYS A 7 17.10 31.77 17.67
C LYS A 7 15.99 32.40 16.84
N TYR A 8 14.72 32.04 17.14
CA TYR A 8 13.56 32.45 16.34
C TYR A 8 12.61 33.39 17.09
N ASP A 9 13.02 33.86 18.29
CA ASP A 9 12.23 34.77 19.16
C ASP A 9 10.79 34.29 19.37
N MET A 10 10.61 32.97 19.51
CA MET A 10 9.31 32.33 19.68
C MET A 10 8.95 32.28 21.16
N SER A 11 7.66 32.47 21.48
CA SER A 11 7.19 32.20 22.85
C SER A 11 7.21 30.70 23.16
N GLU A 12 7.25 30.33 24.44
CA GLU A 12 7.15 28.92 24.83
C GLU A 12 5.86 28.25 24.38
N ASP A 13 4.77 29.00 24.30
CA ASP A 13 3.49 28.51 23.86
C ASP A 13 3.45 28.30 22.35
N ASP A 14 4.03 29.19 21.56
CA ASP A 14 4.20 29.02 20.11
C ASP A 14 5.10 27.83 19.78
N TYR A 15 6.15 27.61 20.58
CA TYR A 15 6.99 26.44 20.43
C TYR A 15 6.25 25.12 20.71
N LYS A 16 5.42 25.09 21.78
CA LYS A 16 4.60 23.92 22.09
C LYS A 16 3.57 23.65 20.99
N LEU A 17 2.93 24.71 20.49
CA LEU A 17 2.00 24.59 19.37
C LEU A 17 2.68 24.06 18.11
N PHE A 18 3.87 24.58 17.79
CA PHE A 18 4.68 24.10 16.68
C PHE A 18 5.11 22.64 16.88
N GLU A 19 5.52 22.25 18.08
CA GLU A 19 5.87 20.87 18.41
C GLU A 19 4.68 19.93 18.24
N LEU A 20 3.49 20.33 18.70
CA LEU A 20 2.25 19.57 18.51
C LEU A 20 1.93 19.40 17.03
N ILE A 21 2.00 20.46 16.23
CA ILE A 21 1.75 20.41 14.79
C ILE A 21 2.77 19.50 14.09
N VAL A 22 4.06 19.59 14.46
CA VAL A 22 5.12 18.74 13.90
C VAL A 22 4.94 17.28 14.29
N ILE A 23 4.50 17.01 15.54
CA ILE A 23 4.22 15.64 16.02
C ILE A 23 3.00 15.08 15.30
N GLU A 24 1.95 15.87 15.14
CA GLU A 24 0.71 15.50 14.45
C GLU A 24 0.97 15.20 12.95
N ARG A 25 1.89 15.93 12.33
CA ARG A 25 2.32 15.72 10.95
C ARG A 25 3.34 14.59 10.76
N LYS A 26 3.88 14.01 11.84
CA LYS A 26 4.78 12.84 11.75
C LYS A 26 4.01 11.54 11.87
N PRO A 27 3.79 10.80 10.77
CA PRO A 27 2.96 9.58 10.75
C PRO A 27 3.40 8.51 11.77
N HIS A 28 4.69 8.47 12.11
CA HIS A 28 5.25 7.43 12.99
C HIS A 28 5.16 7.71 14.49
N LYS A 29 4.52 8.82 14.90
CA LYS A 29 4.31 9.14 16.33
C LYS A 29 2.84 9.21 16.72
N ASN A 30 1.92 9.21 15.78
CA ASN A 30 0.49 9.27 16.03
C ASN A 30 -0.10 7.87 16.29
N GLY A 31 -0.35 7.59 17.54
CA GLY A 31 -1.20 6.48 17.97
C GLY A 31 -0.54 5.10 18.00
N PRO A 32 -1.32 4.06 18.21
CA PRO A 32 -0.86 2.70 18.49
C PRO A 32 -0.49 1.93 17.20
N GLN A 33 0.45 2.46 16.43
CA GLN A 33 0.92 1.85 15.17
C GLN A 33 1.48 0.43 15.34
N TRP A 34 1.90 0.07 16.55
CA TRP A 34 2.42 -1.25 16.88
C TRP A 34 1.40 -2.17 17.56
N LYS A 35 0.10 -1.85 17.51
CA LYS A 35 -0.94 -2.85 17.77
C LYS A 35 -0.95 -3.91 16.68
N PHE A 36 -1.63 -5.02 16.89
CA PHE A 36 -1.66 -6.16 15.97
C PHE A 36 -1.93 -5.76 14.51
N ALA A 37 -2.93 -4.92 14.25
CA ALA A 37 -3.26 -4.48 12.90
C ALA A 37 -2.12 -3.70 12.23
N GLY A 38 -1.51 -2.76 12.94
CA GLY A 38 -0.37 -1.98 12.40
C GLY A 38 0.89 -2.81 12.20
N ALA A 39 1.18 -3.75 13.12
CA ALA A 39 2.31 -4.67 12.97
C ALA A 39 2.09 -5.64 11.79
N PHE A 40 0.86 -6.13 11.61
CA PHE A 40 0.48 -6.96 10.47
C PHE A 40 0.61 -6.20 9.13
N TYR A 41 0.12 -4.95 9.11
CA TYR A 41 0.27 -4.07 7.94
C TYR A 41 1.74 -3.83 7.61
N TYR A 42 2.58 -3.51 8.61
CA TYR A 42 4.02 -3.37 8.44
C TYR A 42 4.65 -4.64 7.83
N ALA A 43 4.33 -5.81 8.37
CA ALA A 43 4.84 -7.08 7.87
C ALA A 43 4.45 -7.33 6.40
N LEU A 44 3.20 -7.02 6.02
CA LEU A 44 2.74 -7.12 4.63
C LEU A 44 3.49 -6.15 3.71
N VAL A 45 3.62 -4.88 4.11
CA VAL A 45 4.31 -3.84 3.31
C VAL A 45 5.78 -4.21 3.05
N VAL A 46 6.43 -4.88 4.01
CA VAL A 46 7.80 -5.40 3.83
C VAL A 46 7.83 -6.57 2.84
N LEU A 47 6.93 -7.57 2.98
CA LEU A 47 6.90 -8.75 2.10
C LEU A 47 6.48 -8.46 0.68
N THR A 48 5.57 -7.50 0.49
CA THR A 48 5.09 -7.09 -0.83
C THR A 48 6.04 -6.13 -1.55
N LEU A 49 7.13 -5.72 -0.89
CA LEU A 49 8.13 -4.78 -1.42
C LEU A 49 7.56 -3.38 -1.71
N ILE A 50 6.40 -3.03 -1.16
CA ILE A 50 5.81 -1.69 -1.31
C ILE A 50 6.64 -0.65 -0.55
N GLY A 51 6.95 -0.92 0.74
CA GLY A 51 7.92 -0.15 1.51
C GLY A 51 7.60 1.33 1.71
N TYR A 52 6.37 1.71 2.05
CA TYR A 52 5.95 3.11 2.27
C TYR A 52 6.85 3.91 3.24
N GLY A 53 7.52 3.28 4.19
CA GLY A 53 8.41 3.96 5.13
C GLY A 53 7.71 4.75 6.26
N HIS A 54 6.39 4.82 6.27
CA HIS A 54 5.62 5.54 7.29
C HIS A 54 5.69 4.88 8.68
N SER A 55 5.86 3.57 8.74
CA SER A 55 6.06 2.80 9.96
C SER A 55 7.37 2.04 9.86
N THR A 56 8.32 2.32 10.75
CA THR A 56 9.66 1.73 10.74
C THR A 56 10.08 1.30 12.14
N ALA A 57 10.91 0.26 12.22
CA ALA A 57 11.47 -0.19 13.49
C ALA A 57 12.50 0.83 14.03
N ASN A 58 12.24 1.36 15.23
CA ASN A 58 13.11 2.36 15.87
C ASN A 58 14.21 1.74 16.76
N THR A 59 14.00 0.52 17.26
CA THR A 59 14.93 -0.17 18.15
C THR A 59 15.94 -0.98 17.35
N THR A 60 17.16 -1.17 17.88
CA THR A 60 18.19 -2.01 17.25
C THR A 60 17.71 -3.45 17.06
N ILE A 61 17.03 -4.01 18.06
CA ILE A 61 16.46 -5.36 17.98
C ILE A 61 15.36 -5.41 16.92
N GLY A 62 14.48 -4.41 16.86
CA GLY A 62 13.43 -4.33 15.83
C GLY A 62 14.01 -4.27 14.42
N LYS A 63 15.07 -3.49 14.20
CA LYS A 63 15.77 -3.42 12.91
C LYS A 63 16.39 -4.76 12.53
N LEU A 64 17.06 -5.44 13.49
CA LEU A 64 17.64 -6.76 13.25
C LEU A 64 16.55 -7.79 12.91
N THR A 65 15.44 -7.80 13.65
CA THR A 65 14.29 -8.67 13.38
C THR A 65 13.73 -8.41 11.98
N THR A 66 13.61 -7.15 11.59
CA THR A 66 13.14 -6.76 10.23
C THR A 66 14.08 -7.29 9.15
N ILE A 67 15.39 -7.20 9.34
CA ILE A 67 16.38 -7.71 8.37
C ILE A 67 16.24 -9.23 8.20
N ILE A 68 16.14 -9.98 9.30
CA ILE A 68 15.97 -11.43 9.25
C ILE A 68 14.62 -11.80 8.60
N TYR A 69 13.54 -11.13 9.00
CA TYR A 69 12.20 -11.32 8.46
C TYR A 69 12.16 -11.07 6.95
N ALA A 70 12.72 -9.94 6.50
CA ALA A 70 12.78 -9.57 5.09
C ALA A 70 13.67 -10.54 4.29
N GLY A 71 14.84 -10.91 4.84
CA GLY A 71 15.79 -11.81 4.17
C GLY A 71 15.21 -13.19 3.85
N ILE A 72 14.34 -13.70 4.70
CA ILE A 72 13.65 -15.00 4.49
C ILE A 72 12.32 -14.79 3.76
N GLY A 73 11.56 -13.78 4.18
CA GLY A 73 10.19 -13.56 3.73
C GLY A 73 10.07 -13.09 2.29
N ILE A 74 10.97 -12.20 1.84
CA ILE A 74 10.93 -11.67 0.47
C ILE A 74 11.14 -12.76 -0.59
N PRO A 75 12.17 -13.63 -0.51
CA PRO A 75 12.29 -14.74 -1.46
C PRO A 75 11.07 -15.66 -1.49
N MET A 76 10.49 -15.98 -0.32
CA MET A 76 9.27 -16.79 -0.25
C MET A 76 8.08 -16.07 -0.89
N ALA A 77 7.92 -14.77 -0.65
CA ALA A 77 6.85 -13.98 -1.24
C ALA A 77 6.98 -13.90 -2.78
N LEU A 78 8.19 -13.74 -3.30
CA LEU A 78 8.44 -13.73 -4.75
C LEU A 78 8.05 -15.06 -5.41
N VAL A 79 8.40 -16.19 -4.82
CA VAL A 79 7.99 -17.52 -5.32
C VAL A 79 6.48 -17.69 -5.29
N MET A 80 5.82 -17.20 -4.22
CA MET A 80 4.37 -17.20 -4.10
C MET A 80 3.73 -16.34 -5.20
N PHE A 81 4.21 -15.11 -5.43
CA PHE A 81 3.69 -14.22 -6.46
C PHE A 81 3.90 -14.77 -7.87
N GLN A 82 5.06 -15.39 -8.14
CA GLN A 82 5.30 -16.08 -9.40
C GLN A 82 4.28 -17.20 -9.64
N SER A 83 4.08 -18.08 -8.66
CA SER A 83 3.10 -19.16 -8.73
C SER A 83 1.67 -18.64 -8.93
N MET A 84 1.34 -17.52 -8.28
CA MET A 84 0.04 -16.85 -8.44
C MET A 84 -0.11 -16.28 -9.87
N GLY A 85 0.92 -15.62 -10.39
CA GLY A 85 0.95 -15.10 -11.76
C GLY A 85 0.74 -16.18 -12.82
N GLU A 86 1.40 -17.35 -12.67
CA GLU A 86 1.21 -18.49 -13.57
C GLU A 86 -0.24 -19.01 -13.55
N ARG A 87 -0.85 -19.07 -12.37
CA ARG A 87 -2.27 -19.48 -12.24
C ARG A 87 -3.22 -18.46 -12.88
N MET A 88 -2.95 -17.17 -12.68
CA MET A 88 -3.72 -16.10 -13.31
C MET A 88 -3.61 -16.14 -14.84
N ASN A 89 -2.41 -16.38 -15.39
CA ASN A 89 -2.22 -16.53 -16.84
C ASN A 89 -3.03 -17.72 -17.40
N LYS A 90 -3.04 -18.86 -16.70
CA LYS A 90 -3.90 -20.00 -17.09
C LYS A 90 -5.38 -19.64 -17.05
N PHE A 91 -5.82 -18.93 -16.03
CA PHE A 91 -7.20 -18.46 -15.90
C PHE A 91 -7.57 -17.50 -17.04
N PHE A 92 -6.76 -16.50 -17.34
CA PHE A 92 -6.98 -15.60 -18.46
C PHE A 92 -7.00 -16.33 -19.81
N SER A 93 -6.11 -17.30 -20.02
CA SER A 93 -6.12 -18.11 -21.23
C SER A 93 -7.46 -18.83 -21.44
N VAL A 94 -8.06 -19.38 -20.38
CA VAL A 94 -9.38 -20.04 -20.46
C VAL A 94 -10.47 -19.01 -20.81
N ILE A 95 -10.44 -17.82 -20.20
CA ILE A 95 -11.41 -16.76 -20.47
C ILE A 95 -11.30 -16.32 -21.94
N VAL A 96 -10.10 -16.01 -22.41
CA VAL A 96 -9.85 -15.57 -23.80
C VAL A 96 -10.33 -16.62 -24.80
N ARG A 97 -10.05 -17.90 -24.56
CA ARG A 97 -10.55 -18.99 -25.39
C ARG A 97 -12.06 -19.04 -25.46
N LYS A 98 -12.75 -18.92 -24.32
CA LYS A 98 -14.22 -18.91 -24.27
C LYS A 98 -14.82 -17.72 -25.02
N VAL A 99 -14.28 -16.52 -24.81
CA VAL A 99 -14.74 -15.30 -25.47
C VAL A 99 -14.53 -15.38 -26.97
N ARG A 100 -13.36 -15.83 -27.46
CA ARG A 100 -13.09 -16.00 -28.89
C ARG A 100 -13.96 -17.09 -29.51
N GLY A 101 -14.18 -18.20 -28.83
CA GLY A 101 -15.12 -19.24 -29.28
C GLY A 101 -16.52 -18.73 -29.42
N TRP A 102 -16.97 -17.89 -28.49
CA TRP A 102 -18.31 -17.28 -28.55
C TRP A 102 -18.44 -16.24 -29.68
N LEU A 103 -17.34 -15.51 -29.98
CA LEU A 103 -17.29 -14.53 -31.08
C LEU A 103 -17.05 -15.17 -32.46
N GLY A 104 -16.88 -16.49 -32.55
CA GLY A 104 -16.66 -17.19 -33.81
C GLY A 104 -15.32 -16.88 -34.48
N CYS A 105 -14.28 -16.47 -33.69
CA CYS A 105 -12.96 -16.15 -34.19
C CYS A 105 -12.25 -17.39 -34.75
N ALA A 106 -11.61 -17.28 -35.94
CA ALA A 106 -10.88 -18.37 -36.59
C ALA A 106 -9.70 -18.92 -35.79
N ARG A 107 -9.11 -18.10 -34.91
CA ARG A 107 -8.03 -18.48 -34.01
C ARG A 107 -8.51 -18.47 -32.56
N VAL A 108 -8.65 -19.64 -31.96
CA VAL A 108 -9.19 -19.83 -30.62
C VAL A 108 -8.09 -19.76 -29.55
N ASP A 109 -6.84 -20.09 -29.88
CA ASP A 109 -5.73 -20.11 -28.91
C ASP A 109 -5.32 -18.70 -28.49
N ALA A 110 -5.06 -18.54 -27.19
CA ALA A 110 -4.61 -17.29 -26.60
C ALA A 110 -3.11 -17.10 -26.89
N ASN A 111 -2.77 -15.98 -27.51
CA ASN A 111 -1.37 -15.54 -27.69
C ASN A 111 -0.86 -14.81 -26.44
N GLU A 112 0.47 -14.64 -26.35
CA GLU A 112 1.10 -13.86 -25.28
C GLU A 112 0.57 -12.43 -25.21
N ILE A 113 0.32 -11.80 -26.37
CA ILE A 113 -0.26 -10.45 -26.46
C ILE A 113 -1.66 -10.39 -25.83
N ASP A 114 -2.48 -11.42 -26.04
CA ASP A 114 -3.82 -11.48 -25.44
C ASP A 114 -3.76 -11.57 -23.92
N LEU A 115 -2.79 -12.31 -23.39
CA LEU A 115 -2.54 -12.42 -21.94
C LEU A 115 -2.05 -11.09 -21.36
N ILE A 116 -1.18 -10.38 -22.08
CA ILE A 116 -0.72 -9.03 -21.67
C ILE A 116 -1.89 -8.05 -21.62
N ILE A 117 -2.73 -8.05 -22.65
CA ILE A 117 -3.92 -7.19 -22.70
C ILE A 117 -4.89 -7.55 -21.58
N ALA A 118 -5.18 -8.84 -21.37
CA ALA A 118 -6.10 -9.29 -20.33
C ALA A 118 -5.58 -8.95 -18.92
N SER A 119 -4.28 -9.13 -18.65
CA SER A 119 -3.67 -8.77 -17.37
C SER A 119 -3.63 -7.26 -17.16
N GLY A 120 -3.28 -6.49 -18.20
CA GLY A 120 -3.25 -5.02 -18.15
C GLY A 120 -4.64 -4.42 -17.90
N THR A 121 -5.67 -4.92 -18.59
CA THR A 121 -7.06 -4.46 -18.35
C THR A 121 -7.54 -4.81 -16.95
N THR A 122 -7.22 -6.00 -16.46
CA THR A 122 -7.55 -6.41 -15.08
C THR A 122 -6.84 -5.53 -14.05
N SER A 123 -5.55 -5.23 -14.25
CA SER A 123 -4.80 -4.32 -13.38
C SER A 123 -5.40 -2.91 -13.37
N LEU A 124 -5.79 -2.40 -14.53
CA LEU A 124 -6.45 -1.09 -14.63
C LEU A 124 -7.81 -1.09 -13.90
N MET A 125 -8.60 -2.15 -14.03
CA MET A 125 -9.87 -2.30 -13.30
C MET A 125 -9.64 -2.33 -11.78
N LEU A 126 -8.60 -3.02 -11.31
CA LEU A 126 -8.23 -3.04 -9.89
C LEU A 126 -7.80 -1.65 -9.39
N ILE A 127 -7.01 -0.91 -10.18
CA ILE A 127 -6.63 0.47 -9.83
C ILE A 127 -7.87 1.37 -9.74
N CYS A 128 -8.75 1.33 -10.73
CA CYS A 128 -9.98 2.12 -10.73
C CYS A 128 -10.92 1.76 -9.57
N SER A 129 -11.08 0.46 -9.26
CA SER A 129 -11.89 0.02 -8.14
C SER A 129 -11.28 0.42 -6.79
N GLY A 130 -9.95 0.33 -6.65
CA GLY A 130 -9.23 0.83 -5.49
C GLY A 130 -9.38 2.34 -5.33
N ALA A 131 -9.25 3.11 -6.43
CA ALA A 131 -9.43 4.55 -6.43
C ALA A 131 -10.83 4.96 -5.93
N THR A 132 -11.88 4.30 -6.40
CA THR A 132 -13.24 4.55 -5.91
C THR A 132 -13.39 4.19 -4.45
N LEU A 133 -12.84 3.06 -4.02
CA LEU A 133 -12.89 2.63 -2.62
C LEU A 133 -12.22 3.66 -1.70
N TYR A 134 -10.98 4.08 -1.99
CA TYR A 134 -10.24 5.03 -1.16
C TYR A 134 -10.84 6.43 -1.19
N HIS A 135 -11.41 6.86 -2.30
CA HIS A 135 -12.16 8.11 -2.37
C HIS A 135 -13.29 8.15 -1.34
N TYR A 136 -14.06 7.06 -1.21
CA TYR A 136 -15.16 6.98 -0.24
C TYR A 136 -14.70 6.72 1.20
N MET A 137 -13.61 6.00 1.41
CA MET A 137 -13.17 5.62 2.76
C MET A 137 -12.31 6.69 3.42
N GLU A 138 -11.41 7.32 2.68
CA GLU A 138 -10.44 8.29 3.20
C GLU A 138 -10.81 9.74 2.89
N ASN A 139 -11.93 9.98 2.17
CA ASN A 139 -12.36 11.32 1.70
C ASN A 139 -11.29 12.04 0.86
N TRP A 140 -10.40 11.31 0.21
CA TRP A 140 -9.40 11.88 -0.69
C TRP A 140 -10.02 12.32 -2.01
N SER A 141 -9.32 13.22 -2.75
CA SER A 141 -9.73 13.52 -4.11
C SER A 141 -9.70 12.23 -4.98
N LEU A 142 -10.51 12.18 -6.03
CA LEU A 142 -10.54 11.01 -6.93
C LEU A 142 -9.18 10.80 -7.60
N PHE A 143 -8.47 11.88 -7.88
CA PHE A 143 -7.13 11.83 -8.45
C PHE A 143 -6.10 11.27 -7.46
N ASP A 144 -6.10 11.73 -6.19
CA ASP A 144 -5.19 11.23 -5.16
C ASP A 144 -5.45 9.76 -4.86
N SER A 145 -6.73 9.34 -4.84
CA SER A 145 -7.11 7.94 -4.68
C SER A 145 -6.64 7.06 -5.83
N PHE A 146 -6.72 7.56 -7.06
CA PHE A 146 -6.19 6.86 -8.24
C PHE A 146 -4.67 6.78 -8.20
N TYR A 147 -4.01 7.88 -7.89
CA TYR A 147 -2.56 7.95 -7.71
C TYR A 147 -2.09 6.96 -6.64
N TYR A 148 -2.71 6.99 -5.45
CA TYR A 148 -2.39 6.05 -4.36
C TYR A 148 -2.56 4.59 -4.78
N SER A 149 -3.68 4.26 -5.44
CA SER A 149 -3.94 2.89 -5.92
C SER A 149 -2.90 2.45 -6.94
N PHE A 150 -2.46 3.35 -7.83
CA PHE A 150 -1.43 3.08 -8.82
C PHE A 150 -0.07 2.81 -8.17
N ILE A 151 0.43 3.72 -7.30
CA ILE A 151 1.74 3.58 -6.65
C ILE A 151 1.80 2.39 -5.70
N THR A 152 0.65 1.99 -5.13
CA THR A 152 0.55 0.83 -4.26
C THR A 152 0.59 -0.47 -5.07
N LEU A 153 -0.24 -0.61 -6.10
CA LEU A 153 -0.29 -1.81 -6.93
C LEU A 153 0.97 -2.01 -7.77
N SER A 154 1.63 -0.92 -8.18
CA SER A 154 2.94 -1.00 -8.85
C SER A 154 4.11 -1.23 -7.91
N THR A 155 3.86 -1.34 -6.59
CA THR A 155 4.88 -1.48 -5.54
C THR A 155 5.92 -0.35 -5.49
N ILE A 156 5.59 0.85 -5.99
CA ILE A 156 6.44 2.05 -5.89
C ILE A 156 6.46 2.56 -4.44
N GLY A 157 5.29 2.69 -3.81
CA GLY A 157 5.12 2.95 -2.38
C GLY A 157 5.82 4.20 -1.86
N PHE A 158 5.60 5.38 -2.45
CA PHE A 158 6.24 6.63 -2.00
C PHE A 158 5.96 6.99 -0.53
N GLY A 159 4.78 6.63 0.01
CA GLY A 159 4.42 6.88 1.40
C GLY A 159 3.99 8.32 1.70
N ASP A 160 3.79 9.13 0.69
CA ASP A 160 3.19 10.47 0.76
C ASP A 160 1.70 10.41 1.10
N LEU A 161 1.02 9.42 0.57
CA LEU A 161 -0.34 9.01 0.94
C LEU A 161 -0.29 7.58 1.49
N VAL A 162 -0.90 7.37 2.64
CA VAL A 162 -1.03 6.03 3.25
C VAL A 162 -2.43 5.91 3.84
N ALA A 163 -3.17 4.92 3.37
CA ALA A 163 -4.52 4.65 3.84
C ALA A 163 -4.52 4.07 5.27
N LEU A 164 -5.66 4.17 5.97
CA LEU A 164 -5.92 3.61 7.28
C LEU A 164 -5.15 4.29 8.44
N GLN A 165 -4.67 5.52 8.25
CA GLN A 165 -3.93 6.25 9.28
C GLN A 165 -4.80 7.20 10.10
N GLU A 166 -5.84 7.77 9.51
CA GLU A 166 -6.77 8.64 10.24
C GLU A 166 -7.80 7.78 10.99
N GLY A 167 -7.85 7.96 12.30
CA GLY A 167 -8.74 7.20 13.22
C GLY A 167 -10.25 7.37 12.99
N ASN A 168 -10.65 8.04 11.92
CA ASN A 168 -12.03 8.23 11.48
C ASN A 168 -12.43 7.32 10.31
N SER A 169 -11.54 6.47 9.80
CA SER A 169 -11.93 5.55 8.76
C SER A 169 -12.83 4.44 9.34
N LEU A 170 -13.94 4.17 8.68
CA LEU A 170 -14.91 3.10 9.04
C LEU A 170 -14.23 1.72 9.25
N THR A 171 -13.07 1.52 8.66
CA THR A 171 -12.26 0.31 8.76
C THR A 171 -11.55 0.15 10.10
N VAL A 172 -11.14 1.23 10.77
CA VAL A 172 -10.53 1.14 12.10
C VAL A 172 -11.56 0.65 13.11
N SER A 173 -12.83 1.03 12.96
CA SER A 173 -13.90 0.56 13.82
C SER A 173 -14.23 -0.92 13.62
N LEU A 174 -14.10 -1.46 12.40
CA LEU A 174 -14.34 -2.87 12.09
C LEU A 174 -13.22 -3.81 12.53
N PHE A 175 -11.98 -3.31 12.67
CA PHE A 175 -10.83 -4.11 13.15
C PHE A 175 -10.59 -4.02 14.67
N ILE A 176 -11.29 -3.11 15.38
CA ILE A 176 -11.14 -2.92 16.83
C ILE A 176 -12.34 -3.52 17.60
N SER A 177 -13.41 -3.87 16.92
CA SER A 177 -14.54 -4.63 17.46
C SER A 177 -14.27 -6.13 17.40
#